data_56ff996459ea02fbd24e3a952c807209
#
_entry.id   56ff996459ea02fbd24e3a952c807209
#
_cell.length_a   1.000
_cell.length_b   1.000
_cell.length_c   1.000
_cell.angle_alpha   90.00
_cell.angle_beta   90.00
_cell.angle_gamma   90.00
#
_symmetry.space_group_name_H-M   'P 1'
#
loop_
_entity.id
_entity.type
_entity.pdbx_description
1 polymer ?
#
loop_
_entity_poly.entity_id
_entity_poly.type
_entity_poly.pdbx_seq_one_letter_code
_entity_poly.pdbx_strand_id
1 'polypeptide(L)'
;MSDWPEPTKFDKLRIKTEIQLVQLIDIEINLGIQDARQALRAADTRSIREAHSRRANKAYVMTKRLLPLVVDITEDERRGLESKLEYLHRMLGVLSAIQPASISSEGEIANLARAVWEARGSPQGLPEEDWFRAERALKGQRESNTACFPVTL
;
A
#
# COMPACT_ATOMS: atom_id res chain seq x y z
N MET A 1 43.65 -31.86 -4.36
CA MET A 1 42.47 -32.11 -5.18
C MET A 1 41.28 -32.12 -4.24
N SER A 2 40.52 -31.06 -4.19
CA SER A 2 39.39 -30.94 -3.26
C SER A 2 38.19 -31.61 -3.88
N ASP A 3 37.88 -32.79 -3.38
CA ASP A 3 36.71 -33.57 -3.78
C ASP A 3 35.48 -33.00 -3.06
N TRP A 4 34.89 -31.94 -3.63
CA TRP A 4 33.62 -31.42 -3.17
C TRP A 4 32.51 -32.37 -3.66
N PRO A 5 31.68 -32.91 -2.76
CA PRO A 5 30.57 -33.77 -3.16
C PRO A 5 29.66 -33.04 -4.14
N GLU A 6 29.29 -33.69 -5.26
CA GLU A 6 28.38 -33.12 -6.21
C GLU A 6 27.02 -32.79 -5.54
N PRO A 7 26.41 -31.60 -5.84
CA PRO A 7 25.16 -31.21 -5.22
C PRO A 7 24.06 -32.21 -5.58
N THR A 8 23.32 -32.63 -4.59
CA THR A 8 22.20 -33.56 -4.75
C THR A 8 21.10 -32.95 -5.64
N LYS A 9 20.17 -33.77 -6.14
CA LYS A 9 19.00 -33.26 -6.88
C LYS A 9 18.18 -32.27 -6.05
N PHE A 10 18.12 -32.50 -4.74
CA PHE A 10 17.41 -31.64 -3.79
C PHE A 10 18.12 -30.28 -3.65
N ASP A 11 19.43 -30.26 -3.54
CA ASP A 11 20.21 -29.01 -3.47
C ASP A 11 20.06 -28.19 -4.75
N LYS A 12 20.10 -28.84 -5.91
CA LYS A 12 19.87 -28.17 -7.21
C LYS A 12 18.47 -27.54 -7.31
N LEU A 13 17.44 -28.24 -6.77
CA LEU A 13 16.07 -27.74 -6.76
C LEU A 13 15.94 -26.53 -5.80
N ARG A 14 16.53 -26.62 -4.62
CA ARG A 14 16.54 -25.54 -3.62
C ARG A 14 17.18 -24.29 -4.19
N ILE A 15 18.38 -24.38 -4.74
CA ILE A 15 19.09 -23.25 -5.37
C ILE A 15 18.24 -22.63 -6.48
N LYS A 16 17.62 -23.43 -7.34
CA LYS A 16 16.75 -22.93 -8.41
C LYS A 16 15.54 -22.15 -7.86
N THR A 17 14.93 -22.67 -6.81
CA THR A 17 13.77 -22.02 -6.18
C THR A 17 14.17 -20.69 -5.53
N GLU A 18 15.31 -20.61 -4.89
CA GLU A 18 15.84 -19.39 -4.28
C GLU A 18 16.16 -18.32 -5.33
N ILE A 19 16.82 -18.69 -6.42
CA ILE A 19 17.08 -17.77 -7.55
C ILE A 19 15.77 -17.21 -8.09
N GLN A 20 14.75 -18.07 -8.28
CA GLN A 20 13.43 -17.63 -8.74
C GLN A 20 12.75 -16.68 -7.74
N LEU A 21 12.90 -16.93 -6.45
CA LEU A 21 12.35 -16.07 -5.41
C LEU A 21 13.02 -14.69 -5.40
N VAL A 22 14.35 -14.63 -5.52
CA VAL A 22 15.10 -13.36 -5.64
C VAL A 22 14.65 -12.57 -6.86
N GLN A 23 14.51 -13.24 -8.02
CA GLN A 23 14.04 -12.61 -9.23
C GLN A 23 12.61 -12.07 -9.09
N LEU A 24 11.71 -12.84 -8.46
CA LEU A 24 10.34 -12.42 -8.20
C LEU A 24 10.30 -11.17 -7.31
N ILE A 25 11.09 -11.15 -6.23
CA ILE A 25 11.23 -10.02 -5.33
C ILE A 25 11.70 -8.77 -6.09
N ASP A 26 12.73 -8.91 -6.92
CA ASP A 26 13.27 -7.79 -7.69
C ASP A 26 12.24 -7.24 -8.69
N ILE A 27 11.52 -8.10 -9.38
CA ILE A 27 10.43 -7.72 -10.29
C ILE A 27 9.33 -6.96 -9.53
N GLU A 28 8.86 -7.50 -8.41
CA GLU A 28 7.80 -6.88 -7.60
C GLU A 28 8.20 -5.50 -7.07
N ILE A 29 9.44 -5.34 -6.59
CA ILE A 29 9.95 -4.02 -6.16
C ILE A 29 9.96 -3.04 -7.32
N ASN A 30 10.47 -3.43 -8.48
CA ASN A 30 10.57 -2.57 -9.64
C ASN A 30 9.18 -2.16 -10.16
N LEU A 31 8.20 -3.08 -10.17
CA LEU A 31 6.80 -2.79 -10.48
C LEU A 31 6.20 -1.82 -9.46
N GLY A 32 6.44 -2.04 -8.17
CA GLY A 32 6.00 -1.14 -7.11
C GLY A 32 6.55 0.28 -7.26
N ILE A 33 7.84 0.42 -7.60
CA ILE A 33 8.49 1.72 -7.87
C ILE A 33 7.85 2.38 -9.09
N GLN A 34 7.58 1.61 -10.14
CA GLN A 34 6.93 2.12 -11.35
C GLN A 34 5.52 2.62 -11.06
N ASP A 35 4.72 1.86 -10.32
CA ASP A 35 3.38 2.26 -9.90
C ASP A 35 3.43 3.51 -8.99
N ALA A 36 4.36 3.59 -8.05
CA ALA A 36 4.54 4.77 -7.22
C ALA A 36 4.87 6.02 -8.04
N ARG A 37 5.73 5.90 -9.07
CA ARG A 37 6.02 6.99 -10.02
C ARG A 37 4.80 7.41 -10.82
N GLN A 38 4.00 6.46 -11.28
CA GLN A 38 2.75 6.75 -12.00
C GLN A 38 1.74 7.46 -11.09
N ALA A 39 1.62 7.03 -9.84
CA ALA A 39 0.78 7.70 -8.86
C ALA A 39 1.20 9.16 -8.62
N LEU A 40 2.52 9.44 -8.55
CA LEU A 40 3.05 10.80 -8.39
C LEU A 40 2.80 11.68 -9.64
N ARG A 41 2.81 11.09 -10.82
CA ARG A 41 2.54 11.81 -12.08
C ARG A 41 1.06 12.07 -12.33
N ALA A 42 0.19 11.23 -11.79
CA ALA A 42 -1.27 11.33 -11.94
C ALA A 42 -1.85 12.43 -11.03
N ALA A 43 -1.37 13.68 -11.19
CA ALA A 43 -1.78 14.81 -10.34
C ALA A 43 -3.30 15.09 -10.43
N ASP A 44 -3.86 14.98 -11.63
CA ASP A 44 -5.22 15.44 -11.92
C ASP A 44 -6.30 14.35 -11.80
N THR A 45 -5.91 13.07 -11.72
CA THR A 45 -6.88 11.96 -11.69
C THR A 45 -6.73 11.16 -10.41
N ARG A 46 -7.55 11.50 -9.41
CA ARG A 46 -7.54 10.88 -8.08
C ARG A 46 -7.67 9.36 -8.13
N SER A 47 -8.62 8.83 -8.92
CA SER A 47 -8.87 7.38 -9.01
C SER A 47 -7.67 6.60 -9.56
N ILE A 48 -6.97 7.17 -10.56
CA ILE A 48 -5.76 6.58 -11.14
C ILE A 48 -4.63 6.60 -10.11
N ARG A 49 -4.44 7.72 -9.42
CA ARG A 49 -3.45 7.85 -8.35
C ARG A 49 -3.66 6.83 -7.25
N GLU A 50 -4.88 6.68 -6.77
CA GLU A 50 -5.24 5.71 -5.72
C GLU A 50 -5.02 4.27 -6.18
N ALA A 51 -5.34 3.94 -7.43
CA ALA A 51 -5.11 2.61 -7.98
C ALA A 51 -3.63 2.25 -8.03
N HIS A 52 -2.78 3.16 -8.53
CA HIS A 52 -1.33 2.95 -8.56
C HIS A 52 -0.72 2.94 -7.16
N SER A 53 -1.15 3.82 -6.26
CA SER A 53 -0.69 3.84 -4.87
C SER A 53 -0.99 2.52 -4.15
N ARG A 54 -2.18 1.94 -4.34
CA ARG A 54 -2.55 0.63 -3.78
C ARG A 54 -1.67 -0.50 -4.32
N ARG A 55 -1.37 -0.51 -5.62
CA ARG A 55 -0.48 -1.51 -6.23
C ARG A 55 0.94 -1.39 -5.68
N ALA A 56 1.48 -0.17 -5.62
CA ALA A 56 2.80 0.09 -5.05
C ALA A 56 2.90 -0.36 -3.59
N ASN A 57 1.87 -0.08 -2.78
CA ASN A 57 1.82 -0.53 -1.38
C ASN A 57 1.73 -2.06 -1.27
N LYS A 58 0.95 -2.71 -2.14
CA LYS A 58 0.88 -4.19 -2.19
C LYS A 58 2.24 -4.79 -2.51
N ALA A 59 2.95 -4.26 -3.50
CA ALA A 59 4.31 -4.71 -3.85
C ALA A 59 5.28 -4.55 -2.67
N TYR A 60 5.25 -3.40 -1.97
CA TYR A 60 6.05 -3.16 -0.78
C TYR A 60 5.79 -4.19 0.32
N VAL A 61 4.52 -4.43 0.67
CA VAL A 61 4.15 -5.38 1.73
C VAL A 61 4.54 -6.81 1.35
N MET A 62 4.33 -7.20 0.09
CA MET A 62 4.68 -8.52 -0.41
C MET A 62 6.19 -8.76 -0.37
N THR A 63 6.97 -7.82 -0.87
CA THR A 63 8.43 -7.88 -0.86
C THR A 63 8.99 -7.94 0.57
N LYS A 64 8.48 -7.10 1.46
CA LYS A 64 8.89 -7.09 2.87
C LYS A 64 8.67 -8.44 3.57
N ARG A 65 7.64 -9.20 3.14
CA ARG A 65 7.36 -10.55 3.65
C ARG A 65 8.25 -11.62 3.03
N LEU A 66 8.59 -11.47 1.74
CA LEU A 66 9.35 -12.48 1.00
C LEU A 66 10.86 -12.37 1.22
N LEU A 67 11.39 -11.16 1.37
CA LEU A 67 12.83 -10.93 1.50
C LEU A 67 13.49 -11.71 2.65
N PRO A 68 12.90 -11.85 3.85
CA PRO A 68 13.46 -12.67 4.92
C PRO A 68 13.48 -14.18 4.64
N LEU A 69 12.70 -14.65 3.65
CA LEU A 69 12.62 -16.08 3.29
C LEU A 69 13.77 -16.51 2.38
N VAL A 70 14.49 -15.54 1.80
CA VAL A 70 15.67 -15.82 0.97
C VAL A 70 16.87 -16.05 1.88
N VAL A 71 17.41 -17.26 1.88
CA VAL A 71 18.52 -17.66 2.75
C VAL A 71 19.87 -17.54 2.05
N ASP A 72 19.97 -18.09 0.83
CA ASP A 72 21.21 -18.17 0.06
C ASP A 72 21.31 -16.99 -0.95
N ILE A 73 21.38 -15.77 -0.43
CA ILE A 73 21.59 -14.55 -1.22
C ILE A 73 22.90 -13.88 -0.77
N THR A 74 23.65 -13.33 -1.71
CA THR A 74 24.84 -12.57 -1.39
C THR A 74 24.50 -11.28 -0.63
N GLU A 75 25.41 -10.82 0.20
CA GLU A 75 25.23 -9.60 0.98
C GLU A 75 25.02 -8.36 0.08
N ASP A 76 25.67 -8.34 -1.08
CA ASP A 76 25.52 -7.24 -2.04
C ASP A 76 24.15 -7.25 -2.73
N GLU A 77 23.65 -8.42 -3.10
CA GLU A 77 22.29 -8.57 -3.65
C GLU A 77 21.25 -8.20 -2.60
N ARG A 78 21.41 -8.65 -1.36
CA ARG A 78 20.52 -8.29 -0.24
C ARG A 78 20.45 -6.78 -0.05
N ARG A 79 21.61 -6.12 0.05
CA ARG A 79 21.68 -4.64 0.16
C ARG A 79 21.04 -3.93 -1.03
N GLY A 80 21.22 -4.48 -2.24
CA GLY A 80 20.57 -3.95 -3.46
C GLY A 80 19.04 -3.99 -3.36
N LEU A 81 18.45 -5.11 -2.94
CA LEU A 81 17.02 -5.26 -2.77
C LEU A 81 16.47 -4.39 -1.62
N GLU A 82 17.18 -4.34 -0.48
CA GLU A 82 16.82 -3.50 0.66
C GLU A 82 16.85 -2.01 0.31
N SER A 83 17.84 -1.57 -0.45
CA SER A 83 17.93 -0.19 -0.93
C SER A 83 16.76 0.19 -1.85
N LYS A 84 16.37 -0.71 -2.75
CA LYS A 84 15.19 -0.52 -3.61
C LYS A 84 13.89 -0.48 -2.79
N LEU A 85 13.77 -1.36 -1.80
CA LEU A 85 12.61 -1.42 -0.92
C LEU A 85 12.49 -0.16 -0.07
N GLU A 86 13.59 0.35 0.46
CA GLU A 86 13.68 1.63 1.18
C GLU A 86 13.27 2.81 0.28
N TYR A 87 13.74 2.80 -0.97
CA TYR A 87 13.34 3.82 -1.95
C TYR A 87 11.84 3.79 -2.22
N LEU A 88 11.25 2.60 -2.41
CA LEU A 88 9.80 2.44 -2.57
C LEU A 88 9.05 2.92 -1.33
N HIS A 89 9.54 2.60 -0.14
CA HIS A 89 8.93 3.06 1.12
C HIS A 89 8.88 4.59 1.22
N ARG A 90 9.98 5.27 0.88
CA ARG A 90 10.01 6.74 0.85
C ARG A 90 9.01 7.33 -0.14
N MET A 91 8.89 6.74 -1.33
CA MET A 91 7.90 7.19 -2.32
C MET A 91 6.47 7.03 -1.82
N LEU A 92 6.15 5.92 -1.14
CA LEU A 92 4.84 5.69 -0.52
C LEU A 92 4.57 6.71 0.58
N GLY A 93 5.58 7.10 1.37
CA GLY A 93 5.48 8.17 2.35
C GLY A 93 5.10 9.52 1.73
N VAL A 94 5.73 9.88 0.59
CA VAL A 94 5.37 11.09 -0.17
C VAL A 94 3.94 11.01 -0.70
N LEU A 95 3.55 9.88 -1.29
CA LEU A 95 2.19 9.67 -1.78
C LEU A 95 1.15 9.79 -0.67
N SER A 96 1.42 9.25 0.50
CA SER A 96 0.55 9.36 1.67
C SER A 96 0.41 10.80 2.16
N ALA A 97 1.48 11.60 2.07
CA ALA A 97 1.46 13.03 2.44
C ALA A 97 0.68 13.90 1.43
N ILE A 98 0.70 13.52 0.15
CA ILE A 98 -0.03 14.22 -0.93
C ILE A 98 -1.51 13.84 -0.95
N GLN A 99 -1.86 12.66 -0.47
CA GLN A 99 -3.26 12.25 -0.33
C GLN A 99 -3.83 12.93 0.93
N PRO A 100 -4.67 13.96 0.79
CA PRO A 100 -5.37 14.46 1.97
C PRO A 100 -6.24 13.33 2.48
N ALA A 101 -5.95 12.87 3.66
CA ALA A 101 -6.76 12.07 4.61
C ALA A 101 -8.03 11.31 4.08
N SER A 102 -7.98 10.76 2.86
CA SER A 102 -9.12 10.02 2.30
C SER A 102 -9.15 8.54 2.74
N ILE A 103 -8.12 8.11 3.48
CA ILE A 103 -8.08 6.75 4.08
C ILE A 103 -8.89 6.73 5.38
N SER A 104 -9.12 7.88 6.01
CA SER A 104 -10.04 8.00 7.13
C SER A 104 -11.51 7.89 6.72
N SER A 105 -11.87 8.04 5.43
CA SER A 105 -13.27 8.14 5.06
C SER A 105 -14.09 6.88 5.37
N GLU A 106 -13.61 5.68 5.09
CA GLU A 106 -14.36 4.46 5.41
C GLU A 106 -14.41 4.20 6.91
N GLY A 107 -13.29 4.37 7.62
CA GLY A 107 -13.25 4.23 9.08
C GLY A 107 -14.03 5.35 9.79
N GLU A 108 -13.96 6.58 9.30
CA GLU A 108 -14.76 7.70 9.83
C GLU A 108 -16.24 7.53 9.52
N ILE A 109 -16.60 7.08 8.31
CA ILE A 109 -17.98 6.77 7.93
C ILE A 109 -18.51 5.63 8.81
N ALA A 110 -17.74 4.56 8.99
CA ALA A 110 -18.12 3.43 9.84
C ALA A 110 -18.32 3.83 11.31
N ASN A 111 -17.44 4.65 11.85
CA ASN A 111 -17.55 5.16 13.22
C ASN A 111 -18.74 6.10 13.38
N LEU A 112 -18.95 7.01 12.43
CA LEU A 112 -20.09 7.91 12.45
C LEU A 112 -21.41 7.18 12.23
N ALA A 113 -21.46 6.21 11.32
CA ALA A 113 -22.62 5.36 11.09
C ALA A 113 -22.99 4.57 12.35
N ARG A 114 -21.99 4.02 13.05
CA ARG A 114 -22.19 3.34 14.35
C ARG A 114 -22.74 4.31 15.40
N ALA A 115 -22.15 5.48 15.54
CA ALA A 115 -22.60 6.48 16.51
C ALA A 115 -24.06 6.94 16.25
N VAL A 116 -24.41 7.12 14.97
CA VAL A 116 -25.79 7.46 14.56
C VAL A 116 -26.76 6.32 14.88
N TRP A 117 -26.35 5.07 14.63
CA TRP A 117 -27.14 3.88 14.94
C TRP A 117 -27.36 3.71 16.46
N GLU A 118 -26.30 3.88 17.27
CA GLU A 118 -26.38 3.84 18.73
C GLU A 118 -27.26 4.97 19.28
N ALA A 119 -27.13 6.21 18.77
CA ALA A 119 -27.94 7.36 19.21
C ALA A 119 -29.43 7.19 18.91
N ARG A 120 -29.80 6.37 17.91
CA ARG A 120 -31.20 6.04 17.58
C ARG A 120 -31.75 4.86 18.40
N GLY A 121 -31.00 4.33 19.36
CA GLY A 121 -31.42 3.21 20.20
C GLY A 121 -31.25 1.85 19.52
N SER A 122 -30.29 1.73 18.60
CA SER A 122 -29.92 0.46 17.94
C SER A 122 -31.12 -0.24 17.26
N PRO A 123 -31.93 0.45 16.44
CA PRO A 123 -33.09 -0.17 15.81
C PRO A 123 -32.66 -1.32 14.91
N GLN A 124 -33.46 -2.40 14.89
CA GLN A 124 -33.32 -3.44 13.86
C GLN A 124 -33.74 -2.84 12.50
N GLY A 125 -32.76 -2.39 11.72
CA GLY A 125 -32.97 -1.76 10.42
C GLY A 125 -31.72 -1.90 9.55
N LEU A 126 -31.83 -1.52 8.27
CA LEU A 126 -30.80 -1.67 7.26
C LEU A 126 -29.56 -0.84 7.64
N PRO A 127 -28.40 -1.46 7.87
CA PRO A 127 -27.14 -0.75 8.17
C PRO A 127 -26.71 0.19 7.02
N GLU A 128 -27.23 -0.03 5.84
CA GLU A 128 -26.93 0.76 4.64
C GLU A 128 -27.46 2.20 4.72
N GLU A 129 -28.64 2.43 5.33
CA GLU A 129 -29.19 3.78 5.47
C GLU A 129 -28.37 4.68 6.40
N ASP A 130 -27.88 4.10 7.50
CA ASP A 130 -27.03 4.82 8.45
C ASP A 130 -25.64 5.09 7.86
N TRP A 131 -25.15 4.18 7.02
CA TRP A 131 -23.93 4.39 6.25
C TRP A 131 -24.05 5.56 5.27
N PHE A 132 -25.08 5.59 4.43
CA PHE A 132 -25.31 6.68 3.48
C PHE A 132 -25.56 8.03 4.16
N ARG A 133 -26.17 8.03 5.33
CA ARG A 133 -26.36 9.23 6.13
C ARG A 133 -25.05 9.76 6.69
N ALA A 134 -24.20 8.89 7.22
CA ALA A 134 -22.86 9.23 7.72
C ALA A 134 -21.96 9.75 6.58
N GLU A 135 -21.97 9.10 5.42
CA GLU A 135 -21.24 9.54 4.23
C GLU A 135 -21.65 10.94 3.77
N ARG A 136 -22.95 11.21 3.73
CA ARG A 136 -23.50 12.52 3.34
C ARG A 136 -23.13 13.62 4.34
N ALA A 137 -23.16 13.31 5.63
CA ALA A 137 -22.77 14.25 6.69
C ALA A 137 -21.29 14.62 6.61
N LEU A 138 -20.41 13.65 6.38
CA LEU A 138 -18.97 13.89 6.22
C LEU A 138 -18.65 14.66 4.92
N LYS A 139 -19.35 14.40 3.81
CA LYS A 139 -19.21 15.19 2.58
C LYS A 139 -19.61 16.64 2.78
N GLY A 140 -20.72 16.91 3.44
CA GLY A 140 -21.20 18.28 3.74
C GLY A 140 -20.25 19.06 4.65
N GLN A 141 -19.64 18.42 5.64
CA GLN A 141 -18.63 19.07 6.52
C GLN A 141 -17.37 19.46 5.76
N ARG A 142 -16.94 18.65 4.77
CA ARG A 142 -15.75 18.94 3.95
C ARG A 142 -15.97 20.13 3.00
N GLU A 143 -17.13 20.21 2.39
CA GLU A 143 -17.49 21.35 1.52
C GLU A 143 -17.55 22.66 2.31
N SER A 144 -18.08 22.63 3.53
CA SER A 144 -18.15 23.81 4.41
C SER A 144 -16.77 24.25 4.89
N ASN A 145 -15.83 23.32 5.09
CA ASN A 145 -14.47 23.64 5.57
C ASN A 145 -13.56 24.16 4.44
N THR A 146 -13.88 23.83 3.19
CA THR A 146 -13.15 24.32 2.00
C THR A 146 -13.54 25.76 1.64
N ALA A 147 -14.74 26.19 2.02
CA ALA A 147 -15.27 27.55 1.72
C ALA A 147 -14.75 28.65 2.67
N CYS A 148 -13.96 28.30 3.70
CA CYS A 148 -13.54 29.24 4.76
C CYS A 148 -12.10 29.75 4.65
N PHE A 149 -11.48 29.77 3.46
CA PHE A 149 -10.25 30.54 3.24
C PHE A 149 -10.56 31.84 2.49
N PRO A 150 -10.67 33.00 3.17
CA PRO A 150 -10.64 34.26 2.48
C PRO A 150 -9.25 34.49 1.90
N VAL A 151 -9.16 34.53 0.58
CA VAL A 151 -8.00 35.06 -0.13
C VAL A 151 -7.93 36.54 0.20
N THR A 152 -7.06 36.91 1.11
CA THR A 152 -6.69 38.34 1.33
C THR A 152 -5.62 38.69 0.30
N LEU A 153 -5.97 39.56 -0.64
CA LEU A 153 -5.08 40.26 -1.55
C LEU A 153 -4.14 41.21 -0.78
#